data_ef60d0a8e2ba0f7978a30bf39047db9e
#
_entry.id   ef60d0a8e2ba0f7978a30bf39047db9e
#
_cell.length_a   1.000
_cell.length_b   1.000
_cell.length_c   1.000
_cell.angle_alpha   90.00
_cell.angle_beta   90.00
_cell.angle_gamma   90.00
#
_symmetry.space_group_name_H-M   'P 1'
#
loop_
_entity.id
_entity.type
_entity.pdbx_description
1 polymer ?
#
loop_
_entity_poly.entity_id
_entity_poly.type
_entity_poly.pdbx_seq_one_letter_code
_entity_poly.pdbx_strand_id
1 'polypeptide(L)'
;MLKKSPFDNNYFIGYVSHVSPQFVKVHFPSSTLLNKTIFSGEEFNGGLVGNFVTIEAENSGFIGKISEIDLPERERLALSEKSFQNSDFHPTAKIEVLLSFDYFDGKAQHTLNAFPNIGAKVFVCPSDFIQKYVMKFGQKDDADVPYINLGHLTSNLDTEVCVSQQSFFNRHCAIVGTTGGGKSWTVSKLIESMVKNKSKVILLDPTGEYSVIKNGVQSVTLGDSAFYPYQNLTKEDLFFLVKPSEGIQKPKL
;
A
#
# COMPACT_ATOMS: atom_id res chain seq x y z
N MET A 1 -7.63 -23.51 1.40
CA MET A 1 -8.18 -23.74 0.05
C MET A 1 -8.78 -22.43 -0.41
N LEU A 2 -8.41 -21.88 -1.55
CA LEU A 2 -9.03 -20.68 -2.10
C LEU A 2 -10.50 -21.02 -2.40
N LYS A 3 -11.44 -20.26 -1.86
CA LYS A 3 -12.88 -20.47 -2.10
C LYS A 3 -13.25 -20.19 -3.56
N LYS A 4 -12.48 -19.37 -4.26
CA LYS A 4 -12.69 -18.98 -5.67
C LYS A 4 -11.34 -18.99 -6.39
N SER A 5 -11.31 -19.45 -7.65
CA SER A 5 -10.12 -19.34 -8.49
C SER A 5 -9.93 -17.89 -8.91
N PRO A 6 -8.72 -17.33 -8.85
CA PRO A 6 -8.45 -15.98 -9.36
C PRO A 6 -8.53 -15.93 -10.90
N PHE A 7 -8.66 -17.06 -11.57
CA PHE A 7 -8.72 -17.22 -13.02
C PHE A 7 -10.10 -17.71 -13.50
N ASP A 8 -11.15 -17.40 -12.75
CA ASP A 8 -12.52 -17.67 -13.19
C ASP A 8 -12.87 -16.78 -14.40
N ASN A 9 -13.47 -17.36 -15.42
CA ASN A 9 -13.82 -16.65 -16.66
C ASN A 9 -14.79 -15.46 -16.42
N ASN A 10 -15.54 -15.47 -15.32
CA ASN A 10 -16.38 -14.33 -14.96
C ASN A 10 -15.58 -13.06 -14.57
N TYR A 11 -14.29 -13.21 -14.24
CA TYR A 11 -13.37 -12.11 -13.95
C TYR A 11 -12.50 -11.72 -15.14
N PHE A 12 -12.64 -12.42 -16.27
CA PHE A 12 -11.84 -12.17 -17.47
C PHE A 12 -12.07 -10.76 -18.01
N ILE A 13 -10.98 -10.06 -18.33
CA ILE A 13 -11.02 -8.71 -18.90
C ILE A 13 -10.19 -8.54 -20.16
N GLY A 14 -9.16 -9.36 -20.41
CA GLY A 14 -8.33 -9.18 -21.59
C GLY A 14 -7.14 -10.11 -21.72
N TYR A 15 -6.25 -9.76 -22.63
CA TYR A 15 -5.07 -10.54 -22.96
C TYR A 15 -3.81 -9.68 -22.92
N VAL A 16 -2.70 -10.26 -22.48
CA VAL A 16 -1.38 -9.61 -22.54
C VAL A 16 -0.99 -9.46 -24.03
N SER A 17 -0.72 -8.24 -24.45
CA SER A 17 -0.33 -7.88 -25.81
C SER A 17 1.13 -7.46 -25.94
N HIS A 18 1.77 -7.06 -24.84
CA HIS A 18 3.18 -6.65 -24.80
C HIS A 18 3.77 -6.93 -23.43
N VAL A 19 5.03 -7.35 -23.39
CA VAL A 19 5.76 -7.64 -22.16
C VAL A 19 7.07 -6.86 -22.14
N SER A 20 7.34 -6.17 -21.05
CA SER A 20 8.61 -5.50 -20.78
C SER A 20 9.03 -5.78 -19.32
N PRO A 21 10.29 -5.53 -18.95
CA PRO A 21 10.76 -5.75 -17.58
C PRO A 21 10.04 -4.95 -16.51
N GLN A 22 9.40 -3.83 -16.86
CA GLN A 22 8.78 -2.91 -15.93
C GLN A 22 7.26 -3.00 -15.91
N PHE A 23 6.64 -3.42 -17.02
CA PHE A 23 5.18 -3.49 -17.16
C PHE A 23 4.77 -4.45 -18.27
N VAL A 24 3.53 -4.84 -18.26
CA VAL A 24 2.86 -5.50 -19.38
C VAL A 24 1.77 -4.61 -19.94
N LYS A 25 1.53 -4.67 -21.26
CA LYS A 25 0.32 -4.07 -21.85
C LYS A 25 -0.72 -5.15 -22.06
N VAL A 26 -1.96 -4.79 -21.79
CA VAL A 26 -3.13 -5.64 -21.95
C VAL A 26 -4.06 -5.02 -22.96
N HIS A 27 -4.61 -5.84 -23.81
CA HIS A 27 -5.65 -5.50 -24.76
C HIS A 27 -6.99 -6.01 -24.22
N PHE A 28 -7.97 -5.12 -24.12
CA PHE A 28 -9.34 -5.46 -23.75
C PHE A 28 -10.16 -5.70 -25.01
N PRO A 29 -10.72 -6.91 -25.21
CA PRO A 29 -11.49 -7.24 -26.41
C PRO A 29 -12.78 -6.42 -26.56
N SER A 30 -13.25 -5.83 -25.49
CA SER A 30 -14.44 -4.97 -25.47
C SER A 30 -14.37 -4.00 -24.29
N SER A 31 -14.78 -2.78 -24.50
CA SER A 31 -14.94 -1.77 -23.45
C SER A 31 -15.99 -2.15 -22.42
N THR A 32 -16.95 -3.01 -22.77
CA THR A 32 -18.00 -3.48 -21.85
C THR A 32 -17.44 -4.32 -20.71
N LEU A 33 -16.31 -5.01 -20.92
CA LEU A 33 -15.61 -5.79 -19.88
C LEU A 33 -15.02 -4.92 -18.76
N LEU A 34 -14.85 -3.63 -19.03
CA LEU A 34 -14.34 -2.65 -18.07
C LEU A 34 -15.45 -2.02 -17.22
N ASN A 35 -16.69 -2.29 -17.55
CA ASN A 35 -17.82 -1.77 -16.81
C ASN A 35 -17.90 -2.43 -15.41
N LYS A 36 -18.62 -1.75 -14.54
CA LYS A 36 -18.95 -2.24 -13.23
C LYS A 36 -19.86 -3.46 -13.36
N THR A 37 -19.43 -4.59 -12.79
CA THR A 37 -20.18 -5.84 -12.78
C THR A 37 -20.33 -6.37 -11.36
N ILE A 38 -21.40 -7.10 -11.10
CA ILE A 38 -21.62 -7.78 -9.82
C ILE A 38 -21.59 -9.28 -10.07
N PHE A 39 -20.69 -9.97 -9.41
CA PHE A 39 -20.55 -11.42 -9.47
C PHE A 39 -20.42 -12.02 -8.06
N SER A 40 -21.22 -13.01 -7.76
CA SER A 40 -21.25 -13.68 -6.44
C SER A 40 -21.39 -12.72 -5.24
N GLY A 41 -22.09 -11.60 -5.40
CA GLY A 41 -22.31 -10.61 -4.36
C GLY A 41 -21.15 -9.61 -4.18
N GLU A 42 -20.09 -9.73 -4.95
CA GLU A 42 -18.99 -8.75 -5.03
C GLU A 42 -19.15 -7.84 -6.24
N GLU A 43 -18.84 -6.58 -6.03
CA GLU A 43 -18.81 -5.57 -7.08
C GLU A 43 -17.42 -5.47 -7.66
N PHE A 44 -17.29 -5.63 -8.98
CA PHE A 44 -16.05 -5.54 -9.72
C PHE A 44 -16.09 -4.37 -10.68
N ASN A 45 -14.98 -3.66 -10.76
CA ASN A 45 -14.78 -2.60 -11.72
C ASN A 45 -13.45 -2.82 -12.45
N GLY A 46 -13.52 -3.46 -13.62
CA GLY A 46 -12.35 -3.82 -14.42
C GLY A 46 -11.62 -2.62 -15.01
N GLY A 47 -12.30 -1.48 -15.16
CA GLY A 47 -11.82 -0.30 -15.87
C GLY A 47 -11.20 0.79 -15.00
N LEU A 48 -10.87 0.54 -13.74
CA LEU A 48 -10.30 1.58 -12.88
C LEU A 48 -8.78 1.48 -12.80
N VAL A 49 -8.12 2.61 -13.08
CA VAL A 49 -6.70 2.79 -12.75
C VAL A 49 -6.52 2.64 -11.25
N GLY A 50 -5.54 1.84 -10.86
CA GLY A 50 -5.29 1.49 -9.46
C GLY A 50 -5.86 0.14 -9.03
N ASN A 51 -6.74 -0.49 -9.81
CA ASN A 51 -7.27 -1.81 -9.52
C ASN A 51 -6.22 -2.91 -9.71
N PHE A 52 -6.39 -3.97 -8.93
CA PHE A 52 -5.55 -5.16 -9.03
C PHE A 52 -6.12 -6.14 -10.03
N VAL A 53 -5.22 -6.80 -10.73
CA VAL A 53 -5.51 -7.83 -11.73
C VAL A 53 -4.65 -9.06 -11.48
N THR A 54 -5.14 -10.22 -11.92
CA THR A 54 -4.37 -11.45 -11.98
C THR A 54 -4.09 -11.79 -13.43
N ILE A 55 -2.89 -12.29 -13.73
CA ILE A 55 -2.49 -12.74 -15.05
C ILE A 55 -2.17 -14.22 -14.93
N GLU A 56 -2.82 -15.03 -15.78
CA GLU A 56 -2.65 -16.46 -15.81
C GLU A 56 -1.35 -16.84 -16.57
N ALA A 57 -0.61 -17.80 -16.04
CA ALA A 57 0.51 -18.45 -16.73
C ALA A 57 0.42 -19.95 -16.52
N GLU A 58 1.28 -20.69 -17.19
CA GLU A 58 1.18 -22.16 -17.29
C GLU A 58 1.21 -22.88 -15.93
N ASN A 59 2.15 -22.52 -15.04
CA ASN A 59 2.30 -23.10 -13.70
C ASN A 59 2.29 -22.04 -12.59
N SER A 60 2.09 -20.79 -12.93
CA SER A 60 2.14 -19.65 -12.03
C SER A 60 1.09 -18.61 -12.39
N GLY A 61 0.89 -17.67 -11.51
CA GLY A 61 0.10 -16.48 -11.77
C GLY A 61 0.87 -15.24 -11.35
N PHE A 62 0.42 -14.11 -11.83
CA PHE A 62 0.98 -12.82 -11.46
C PHE A 62 -0.13 -11.94 -10.90
N ILE A 63 0.21 -11.14 -9.89
CA ILE A 63 -0.63 -10.02 -9.45
C ILE A 63 0.00 -8.75 -9.99
N GLY A 64 -0.82 -7.94 -10.63
CA GLY A 64 -0.44 -6.63 -11.13
C GLY A 64 -1.45 -5.56 -10.75
N LYS A 65 -1.08 -4.32 -10.98
CA LYS A 65 -1.91 -3.15 -10.75
C LYS A 65 -2.02 -2.34 -12.03
N ILE A 66 -3.24 -1.96 -12.40
CA ILE A 66 -3.48 -1.10 -13.56
C ILE A 66 -2.92 0.29 -13.25
N SER A 67 -1.90 0.71 -13.99
CA SER A 67 -1.29 2.03 -13.86
C SER A 67 -1.84 3.06 -14.85
N GLU A 68 -2.31 2.59 -16.01
CA GLU A 68 -2.80 3.45 -17.08
C GLU A 68 -3.79 2.68 -17.95
N ILE A 69 -4.83 3.35 -18.42
CA ILE A 69 -5.76 2.84 -19.44
C ILE A 69 -5.83 3.85 -20.56
N ASP A 70 -5.73 3.39 -21.78
CA ASP A 70 -5.70 4.23 -22.96
C ASP A 70 -6.50 3.61 -24.11
N LEU A 71 -6.91 4.45 -25.04
CA LEU A 71 -7.59 4.06 -26.25
C LEU A 71 -6.64 4.21 -27.45
N PRO A 72 -6.50 3.17 -28.32
CA PRO A 72 -5.67 3.28 -29.52
C PRO A 72 -6.03 4.49 -30.39
N GLU A 73 -5.04 5.11 -31.04
CA GLU A 73 -5.24 6.36 -31.80
C GLU A 73 -6.37 6.28 -32.83
N ARG A 74 -6.50 5.17 -33.52
CA ARG A 74 -7.58 4.96 -34.50
C ARG A 74 -8.97 5.07 -33.86
N GLU A 75 -9.11 4.55 -32.65
CA GLU A 75 -10.37 4.58 -31.93
C GLU A 75 -10.61 5.92 -31.24
N ARG A 76 -9.54 6.66 -30.88
CA ARG A 76 -9.65 8.04 -30.41
C ARG A 76 -10.23 8.99 -31.46
N LEU A 77 -9.91 8.77 -32.76
CA LEU A 77 -10.48 9.53 -33.85
C LEU A 77 -11.99 9.28 -33.98
N ALA A 78 -12.44 8.05 -33.79
CA ALA A 78 -13.86 7.70 -33.77
C ALA A 78 -14.63 8.36 -32.64
N LEU A 79 -13.97 8.68 -31.49
CA LEU A 79 -14.56 9.44 -30.40
C LEU A 79 -15.01 10.87 -30.78
N SER A 80 -14.40 11.46 -31.79
CA SER A 80 -14.74 12.80 -32.24
C SER A 80 -15.96 12.87 -33.18
N GLU A 81 -16.42 11.71 -33.67
CA GLU A 81 -17.57 11.61 -34.57
C GLU A 81 -18.87 11.37 -33.80
N LYS A 82 -19.96 12.04 -34.20
CA LYS A 82 -21.27 11.95 -33.54
C LYS A 82 -21.96 10.58 -33.58
N SER A 83 -21.40 9.61 -34.32
CA SER A 83 -21.89 8.22 -34.42
C SER A 83 -21.55 7.33 -33.23
N PHE A 84 -21.02 7.90 -32.17
CA PHE A 84 -20.37 7.26 -31.01
C PHE A 84 -21.28 6.42 -30.13
N GLN A 85 -22.56 6.59 -30.16
CA GLN A 85 -23.48 6.06 -29.14
C GLN A 85 -23.62 4.52 -29.08
N ASN A 86 -23.07 3.77 -30.05
CA ASN A 86 -23.18 2.31 -30.11
C ASN A 86 -21.89 1.57 -30.49
N SER A 87 -20.73 2.22 -30.43
CA SER A 87 -19.46 1.57 -30.82
C SER A 87 -18.83 0.91 -29.62
N ASP A 88 -18.49 -0.37 -29.74
CA ASP A 88 -17.62 -1.03 -28.78
C ASP A 88 -16.16 -0.64 -29.07
N PHE A 89 -15.41 -0.35 -28.02
CA PHE A 89 -14.01 0.06 -28.10
C PHE A 89 -13.12 -1.04 -27.55
N HIS A 90 -11.87 -1.01 -27.98
CA HIS A 90 -10.85 -1.98 -27.60
C HIS A 90 -9.71 -1.28 -26.85
N PRO A 91 -9.94 -0.83 -25.61
CA PRO A 91 -8.92 -0.14 -24.82
C PRO A 91 -7.70 -1.00 -24.59
N THR A 92 -6.62 -0.34 -24.22
CA THR A 92 -5.40 -0.98 -23.76
C THR A 92 -5.07 -0.48 -22.35
N ALA A 93 -4.45 -1.33 -21.53
CA ALA A 93 -3.95 -0.94 -20.22
C ALA A 93 -2.47 -1.25 -20.09
N LYS A 94 -1.82 -0.45 -19.26
CA LYS A 94 -0.48 -0.73 -18.74
C LYS A 94 -0.62 -1.26 -17.31
N ILE A 95 -0.04 -2.41 -17.06
CA ILE A 95 -0.09 -3.10 -15.78
C ILE A 95 1.31 -3.21 -15.22
N GLU A 96 1.52 -2.70 -14.03
CA GLU A 96 2.71 -2.94 -13.22
C GLU A 96 2.58 -4.32 -12.57
N VAL A 97 3.52 -5.22 -12.86
CA VAL A 97 3.53 -6.55 -12.25
C VAL A 97 4.20 -6.48 -10.89
N LEU A 98 3.46 -6.80 -9.83
CA LEU A 98 3.90 -6.63 -8.45
C LEU A 98 4.55 -7.87 -7.87
N LEU A 99 4.01 -9.06 -8.21
CA LEU A 99 4.50 -10.33 -7.69
C LEU A 99 4.07 -11.50 -8.57
N SER A 100 4.77 -12.62 -8.43
CA SER A 100 4.36 -13.92 -8.97
C SER A 100 3.94 -14.84 -7.81
N PHE A 101 3.06 -15.79 -8.11
CA PHE A 101 2.64 -16.83 -7.17
C PHE A 101 2.55 -18.18 -7.88
N ASP A 102 2.89 -19.22 -7.15
CA ASP A 102 2.71 -20.57 -7.61
C ASP A 102 1.23 -20.96 -7.53
N TYR A 103 0.70 -21.54 -8.60
CA TYR A 103 -0.73 -21.91 -8.69
C TYR A 103 -1.09 -23.05 -7.74
N PHE A 104 -0.18 -24.00 -7.54
CA PHE A 104 -0.45 -25.23 -6.77
C PHE A 104 -0.21 -25.06 -5.27
N ASP A 105 0.89 -24.45 -4.87
CA ASP A 105 1.21 -24.29 -3.44
C ASP A 105 0.86 -22.91 -2.86
N GLY A 106 0.51 -21.96 -3.73
CA GLY A 106 0.12 -20.61 -3.37
C GLY A 106 1.26 -19.79 -2.75
N LYS A 107 2.52 -20.24 -2.90
CA LYS A 107 3.68 -19.46 -2.47
C LYS A 107 3.88 -18.27 -3.40
N ALA A 108 3.91 -17.09 -2.80
CA ALA A 108 4.15 -15.86 -3.54
C ALA A 108 5.60 -15.42 -3.40
N GLN A 109 6.16 -14.88 -4.48
CA GLN A 109 7.51 -14.37 -4.55
C GLN A 109 7.49 -12.93 -5.06
N HIS A 110 8.22 -12.04 -4.37
CA HIS A 110 8.44 -10.67 -4.85
C HIS A 110 9.41 -10.61 -6.03
N THR A 111 10.31 -11.59 -6.11
CA THR A 111 11.28 -11.64 -7.20
C THR A 111 10.60 -12.24 -8.42
N LEU A 112 10.44 -11.43 -9.45
CA LEU A 112 9.92 -11.90 -10.74
C LEU A 112 11.01 -12.70 -11.45
N ASN A 113 11.01 -14.00 -11.23
CA ASN A 113 11.88 -14.93 -11.96
C ASN A 113 11.31 -15.29 -13.34
N ALA A 114 10.07 -14.90 -13.62
CA ALA A 114 9.37 -15.12 -14.87
C ALA A 114 8.48 -13.91 -15.18
N PHE A 115 8.10 -13.77 -16.44
CA PHE A 115 7.15 -12.76 -16.89
C PHE A 115 5.95 -13.46 -17.56
N PRO A 116 4.78 -12.82 -17.58
CA PRO A 116 3.63 -13.33 -18.32
C PRO A 116 3.96 -13.47 -19.82
N ASN A 117 3.39 -14.47 -20.44
CA ASN A 117 3.51 -14.65 -21.91
C ASN A 117 2.55 -13.70 -22.65
N ILE A 118 2.91 -13.32 -23.87
CA ILE A 118 1.97 -12.66 -24.79
C ILE A 118 0.80 -13.63 -25.05
N GLY A 119 -0.43 -13.13 -25.01
CA GLY A 119 -1.65 -13.92 -25.10
C GLY A 119 -2.15 -14.49 -23.77
N ALA A 120 -1.39 -14.32 -22.68
CA ALA A 120 -1.86 -14.70 -21.34
C ALA A 120 -3.15 -13.96 -20.97
N LYS A 121 -4.09 -14.67 -20.35
CA LYS A 121 -5.37 -14.09 -19.92
C LYS A 121 -5.19 -13.22 -18.68
N VAL A 122 -5.97 -12.15 -18.64
CA VAL A 122 -5.99 -11.19 -17.53
C VAL A 122 -7.40 -11.13 -16.94
N PHE A 123 -7.46 -11.13 -15.63
CA PHE A 123 -8.69 -11.16 -14.84
C PHE A 123 -8.70 -10.05 -13.79
N VAL A 124 -9.87 -9.56 -13.44
CA VAL A 124 -10.01 -8.71 -12.23
C VAL A 124 -9.65 -9.56 -11.01
N CYS A 125 -8.82 -9.01 -10.13
CA CYS A 125 -8.39 -9.73 -8.94
C CYS A 125 -9.50 -9.73 -7.88
N PRO A 126 -10.00 -10.90 -7.42
CA PRO A 126 -10.97 -10.97 -6.35
C PRO A 126 -10.41 -10.43 -5.02
N SER A 127 -11.28 -9.82 -4.21
CA SER A 127 -10.89 -9.16 -2.96
C SER A 127 -10.27 -10.11 -1.93
N ASP A 128 -10.84 -11.29 -1.79
CA ASP A 128 -10.33 -12.34 -0.89
C ASP A 128 -8.94 -12.83 -1.31
N PHE A 129 -8.67 -12.82 -2.61
CA PHE A 129 -7.36 -13.17 -3.14
C PHE A 129 -6.31 -12.09 -2.86
N ILE A 130 -6.65 -10.82 -3.07
CA ILE A 130 -5.77 -9.69 -2.73
C ILE A 130 -5.49 -9.69 -1.22
N GLN A 131 -6.53 -9.82 -0.40
CA GLN A 131 -6.41 -9.83 1.05
C GLN A 131 -5.41 -10.90 1.53
N LYS A 132 -5.52 -12.10 0.98
CA LYS A 132 -4.61 -13.21 1.29
C LYS A 132 -3.15 -12.83 1.03
N TYR A 133 -2.85 -12.17 -0.10
CA TYR A 133 -1.48 -11.79 -0.44
C TYR A 133 -0.99 -10.58 0.35
N VAL A 134 -1.80 -9.57 0.54
CA VAL A 134 -1.46 -8.41 1.38
C VAL A 134 -1.16 -8.87 2.81
N MET A 135 -1.96 -9.76 3.37
CA MET A 135 -1.70 -10.34 4.68
C MET A 135 -0.42 -11.18 4.69
N LYS A 136 -0.18 -12.02 3.68
CA LYS A 136 1.01 -12.88 3.61
C LYS A 136 2.32 -12.08 3.53
N PHE A 137 2.36 -10.97 2.82
CA PHE A 137 3.55 -10.10 2.76
C PHE A 137 3.74 -9.24 4.01
N GLY A 138 2.67 -8.94 4.72
CA GLY A 138 2.70 -8.31 6.03
C GLY A 138 3.04 -9.29 7.16
N GLN A 139 2.90 -10.59 6.93
CA GLN A 139 3.09 -11.65 7.93
C GLN A 139 4.44 -12.34 7.75
N LYS A 140 5.20 -12.47 8.83
CA LYS A 140 6.11 -13.59 8.98
C LYS A 140 5.27 -14.83 9.37
N ASP A 141 5.70 -16.01 8.97
CA ASP A 141 5.01 -17.29 9.22
C ASP A 141 4.83 -17.66 10.72
N ASP A 142 5.15 -16.76 11.65
CA ASP A 142 4.97 -16.91 13.09
C ASP A 142 3.56 -16.49 13.50
N ALA A 143 2.77 -17.45 13.96
CA ALA A 143 1.37 -17.28 14.36
C ALA A 143 1.14 -16.30 15.54
N ASP A 144 2.18 -15.97 16.31
CA ASP A 144 2.09 -15.13 17.52
C ASP A 144 2.53 -13.68 17.34
N VAL A 145 2.79 -13.24 16.10
CA VAL A 145 3.24 -11.86 15.86
C VAL A 145 2.03 -10.93 15.79
N PRO A 146 1.99 -9.85 16.59
CA PRO A 146 0.89 -8.90 16.57
C PRO A 146 0.84 -8.13 15.25
N TYR A 147 -0.38 -7.88 14.77
CA TYR A 147 -0.67 -7.16 13.53
C TYR A 147 -1.14 -5.74 13.80
N ILE A 148 -0.83 -4.88 12.85
CA ILE A 148 -1.32 -3.50 12.78
C ILE A 148 -2.21 -3.40 11.54
N ASN A 149 -3.46 -2.98 11.73
CA ASN A 149 -4.33 -2.58 10.64
C ASN A 149 -3.94 -1.16 10.21
N LEU A 150 -3.44 -1.01 8.98
CA LEU A 150 -3.07 0.28 8.39
C LEU A 150 -4.26 1.00 7.75
N GLY A 151 -5.33 0.28 7.42
CA GLY A 151 -6.50 0.79 6.72
C GLY A 151 -7.09 -0.23 5.76
N HIS A 152 -7.73 0.27 4.71
CA HIS A 152 -8.40 -0.55 3.70
C HIS A 152 -7.86 -0.23 2.31
N LEU A 153 -7.98 -1.16 1.37
CA LEU A 153 -7.65 -0.89 -0.02
C LEU A 153 -8.64 0.12 -0.61
N THR A 154 -8.13 1.13 -1.30
CA THR A 154 -8.98 2.14 -1.96
C THR A 154 -9.83 1.57 -3.09
N SER A 155 -9.36 0.49 -3.71
CA SER A 155 -10.09 -0.25 -4.75
C SER A 155 -11.19 -1.16 -4.19
N ASN A 156 -11.09 -1.53 -2.91
CA ASN A 156 -12.08 -2.34 -2.20
C ASN A 156 -12.03 -2.06 -0.70
N LEU A 157 -13.00 -1.31 -0.20
CA LEU A 157 -13.06 -0.87 1.20
C LEU A 157 -13.30 -2.02 2.20
N ASP A 158 -13.75 -3.18 1.74
CA ASP A 158 -13.91 -4.36 2.60
C ASP A 158 -12.59 -5.11 2.84
N THR A 159 -11.54 -4.79 2.06
CA THR A 159 -10.23 -5.44 2.19
C THR A 159 -9.33 -4.65 3.13
N GLU A 160 -9.13 -5.18 4.33
CA GLU A 160 -8.19 -4.63 5.31
C GLU A 160 -6.72 -4.87 4.90
N VAL A 161 -5.89 -3.86 5.12
CA VAL A 161 -4.44 -3.93 4.94
C VAL A 161 -3.78 -4.07 6.31
N CYS A 162 -3.42 -5.30 6.66
CA CYS A 162 -2.74 -5.62 7.91
C CYS A 162 -1.26 -5.94 7.65
N VAL A 163 -0.39 -5.41 8.50
CA VAL A 163 1.05 -5.72 8.48
C VAL A 163 1.52 -6.21 9.84
N SER A 164 2.49 -7.10 9.85
CA SER A 164 3.07 -7.51 11.11
C SER A 164 3.83 -6.35 11.76
N GLN A 165 3.59 -6.11 13.04
CA GLN A 165 4.27 -5.07 13.79
C GLN A 165 5.79 -5.21 13.70
N GLN A 166 6.29 -6.43 13.76
CA GLN A 166 7.72 -6.72 13.66
C GLN A 166 8.28 -6.39 12.27
N SER A 167 7.59 -6.74 11.19
CA SER A 167 8.03 -6.39 9.83
C SER A 167 8.03 -4.89 9.58
N PHE A 168 7.09 -4.17 10.18
CA PHE A 168 6.96 -2.73 10.02
C PHE A 168 8.03 -1.95 10.79
N PHE A 169 8.35 -2.36 12.03
CA PHE A 169 9.27 -1.64 12.92
C PHE A 169 10.67 -2.23 13.04
N ASN A 170 10.98 -3.37 12.42
CA ASN A 170 12.34 -3.91 12.39
C ASN A 170 13.34 -3.05 11.61
N ARG A 171 12.85 -2.07 10.87
CA ARG A 171 13.64 -1.14 10.06
C ARG A 171 13.16 0.28 10.30
N HIS A 172 13.93 1.25 9.83
CA HIS A 172 13.50 2.64 9.85
C HIS A 172 12.27 2.83 8.95
N CYS A 173 11.26 3.50 9.47
CA CYS A 173 10.05 3.87 8.75
C CYS A 173 9.91 5.39 8.76
N ALA A 174 9.61 5.98 7.62
CA ALA A 174 9.31 7.41 7.51
C ALA A 174 7.87 7.58 7.03
N ILE A 175 7.09 8.40 7.74
CA ILE A 175 5.75 8.81 7.35
C ILE A 175 5.84 10.22 6.79
N VAL A 176 5.70 10.33 5.47
CA VAL A 176 5.83 11.59 4.75
C VAL A 176 4.50 12.00 4.11
N GLY A 177 4.28 13.30 3.97
CA GLY A 177 3.07 13.85 3.36
C GLY A 177 2.98 15.35 3.56
N THR A 178 2.07 15.99 2.83
CA THR A 178 1.79 17.42 2.95
C THR A 178 1.13 17.76 4.30
N THR A 179 1.12 19.02 4.66
CA THR A 179 0.35 19.51 5.82
C THR A 179 -1.13 19.19 5.62
N GLY A 180 -1.78 18.64 6.64
CA GLY A 180 -3.17 18.15 6.55
C GLY A 180 -3.32 16.78 5.88
N GLY A 181 -2.26 16.17 5.35
CA GLY A 181 -2.28 14.86 4.69
C GLY A 181 -2.40 13.64 5.61
N GLY A 182 -2.71 13.82 6.89
CA GLY A 182 -2.99 12.73 7.84
C GLY A 182 -1.77 12.08 8.49
N LYS A 183 -0.56 12.67 8.39
CA LYS A 183 0.67 12.11 9.01
C LYS A 183 0.48 11.82 10.51
N SER A 184 0.10 12.83 11.27
CA SER A 184 -0.08 12.73 12.73
C SER A 184 -1.20 11.76 13.08
N TRP A 185 -2.27 11.73 12.29
CA TRP A 185 -3.35 10.76 12.44
C TRP A 185 -2.85 9.32 12.23
N THR A 186 -2.06 9.07 11.19
CA THR A 186 -1.45 7.76 10.91
C THR A 186 -0.55 7.31 12.05
N VAL A 187 0.31 8.20 12.57
CA VAL A 187 1.16 7.91 13.74
C VAL A 187 0.32 7.57 14.96
N SER A 188 -0.75 8.34 15.23
CA SER A 188 -1.66 8.07 16.35
C SER A 188 -2.30 6.68 16.25
N LYS A 189 -2.75 6.28 15.05
CA LYS A 189 -3.32 4.94 14.80
C LYS A 189 -2.30 3.83 15.00
N LEU A 190 -1.07 4.04 14.59
CA LEU A 190 0.03 3.09 14.84
C LEU A 190 0.26 2.91 16.35
N ILE A 191 0.34 4.01 17.10
CA ILE A 191 0.53 3.97 18.55
C ILE A 191 -0.65 3.28 19.24
N GLU A 192 -1.90 3.62 18.90
CA GLU A 192 -3.09 2.96 19.43
C GLU A 192 -3.04 1.43 19.19
N SER A 193 -2.62 1.00 18.01
CA SER A 193 -2.47 -0.41 17.68
C SER A 193 -1.37 -1.08 18.50
N MET A 194 -0.25 -0.40 18.72
CA MET A 194 0.85 -0.91 19.55
C MET A 194 0.44 -1.02 21.02
N VAL A 195 -0.30 -0.06 21.53
CA VAL A 195 -0.86 -0.10 22.91
C VAL A 195 -1.81 -1.30 23.04
N LYS A 196 -2.72 -1.49 22.07
CA LYS A 196 -3.63 -2.65 22.02
C LYS A 196 -2.88 -3.97 22.02
N ASN A 197 -1.76 -4.04 21.32
CA ASN A 197 -0.89 -5.21 21.24
C ASN A 197 0.05 -5.34 22.47
N LYS A 198 -0.09 -4.47 23.49
CA LYS A 198 0.77 -4.43 24.68
C LYS A 198 2.27 -4.29 24.38
N SER A 199 2.59 -3.58 23.32
CA SER A 199 3.97 -3.34 22.90
C SER A 199 4.54 -2.11 23.60
N LYS A 200 5.85 -2.12 23.86
CA LYS A 200 6.55 -0.96 24.42
C LYS A 200 6.88 0.03 23.32
N VAL A 201 6.48 1.29 23.51
CA VAL A 201 6.72 2.39 22.57
C VAL A 201 7.21 3.59 23.35
N ILE A 202 8.21 4.28 22.81
CA ILE A 202 8.63 5.61 23.28
C ILE A 202 8.34 6.57 22.13
N LEU A 203 7.49 7.57 22.41
CA LEU A 203 7.19 8.65 21.47
C LEU A 203 7.87 9.92 21.96
N LEU A 204 8.72 10.50 21.11
CA LEU A 204 9.28 11.85 21.32
C LEU A 204 8.45 12.82 20.48
N ASP A 205 7.72 13.70 21.15
CA ASP A 205 6.79 14.65 20.53
C ASP A 205 7.24 16.11 20.80
N PRO A 206 8.11 16.67 19.95
CA PRO A 206 8.59 18.03 20.14
C PRO A 206 7.52 19.10 19.86
N THR A 207 6.43 18.75 19.20
CA THR A 207 5.36 19.68 18.79
C THR A 207 4.11 19.60 19.65
N GLY A 208 3.95 18.54 20.45
CA GLY A 208 2.79 18.32 21.31
C GLY A 208 1.54 17.83 20.56
N GLU A 209 1.68 17.40 19.31
CA GLU A 209 0.55 16.96 18.48
C GLU A 209 -0.13 15.69 19.00
N TYR A 210 0.60 14.86 19.76
CA TYR A 210 0.13 13.57 20.25
C TYR A 210 -0.37 13.58 21.70
N SER A 211 -0.44 14.75 22.32
CA SER A 211 -0.92 14.93 23.70
C SER A 211 -2.36 14.47 23.94
N VAL A 212 -3.12 14.29 22.85
CA VAL A 212 -4.50 13.78 22.86
C VAL A 212 -4.59 12.26 23.11
N ILE A 213 -3.50 11.52 22.93
CA ILE A 213 -3.47 10.07 23.16
C ILE A 213 -3.35 9.82 24.67
N LYS A 214 -4.48 9.49 25.31
CA LYS A 214 -4.52 9.31 26.78
C LYS A 214 -4.60 7.85 27.22
N ASN A 215 -5.16 6.98 26.39
CA ASN A 215 -5.43 5.59 26.79
C ASN A 215 -4.17 4.73 26.66
N GLY A 216 -3.71 4.17 27.80
CA GLY A 216 -2.56 3.24 27.83
C GLY A 216 -1.21 3.91 27.59
N VAL A 217 -1.13 5.24 27.62
CA VAL A 217 0.09 6.02 27.40
C VAL A 217 0.40 6.84 28.65
N GLN A 218 1.63 6.78 29.12
CA GLN A 218 2.15 7.69 30.14
C GLN A 218 2.79 8.89 29.43
N SER A 219 2.18 10.05 29.58
CA SER A 219 2.71 11.31 29.04
C SER A 219 3.58 12.01 30.08
N VAL A 220 4.73 12.48 29.62
CA VAL A 220 5.69 13.25 30.43
C VAL A 220 6.06 14.51 29.66
N THR A 221 5.82 15.66 30.28
CA THR A 221 6.13 16.98 29.69
C THR A 221 7.35 17.57 30.37
N LEU A 222 8.39 17.83 29.62
CA LEU A 222 9.62 18.49 30.12
C LEU A 222 9.31 19.93 30.49
N GLY A 223 9.69 20.31 31.71
CA GLY A 223 9.43 21.65 32.30
C GLY A 223 8.11 21.75 33.08
N ASP A 224 7.29 20.68 33.05
CA ASP A 224 6.03 20.59 33.79
C ASP A 224 5.99 19.36 34.71
N SER A 225 5.82 18.18 34.15
CA SER A 225 5.77 16.91 34.89
C SER A 225 7.12 16.20 35.02
N ALA A 226 8.13 16.64 34.28
CA ALA A 226 9.52 16.17 34.41
C ALA A 226 10.51 17.28 34.21
N PHE A 227 11.62 17.18 34.95
CA PHE A 227 12.70 18.16 34.92
C PHE A 227 14.03 17.42 34.67
N TYR A 228 14.84 17.97 33.79
CA TYR A 228 16.20 17.47 33.59
C TYR A 228 17.12 18.19 34.59
N PRO A 229 17.83 17.48 35.48
CA PRO A 229 18.73 18.11 36.43
C PRO A 229 19.86 18.83 35.68
N TYR A 230 20.06 20.12 36.00
CA TYR A 230 21.11 20.92 35.33
C TYR A 230 22.50 20.33 35.55
N GLN A 231 22.71 19.59 36.64
CA GLN A 231 23.98 18.92 36.97
C GLN A 231 24.37 17.84 35.96
N ASN A 232 23.41 17.31 35.20
CA ASN A 232 23.63 16.31 34.16
C ASN A 232 23.87 16.94 32.78
N LEU A 233 23.79 18.28 32.66
CA LEU A 233 24.09 18.99 31.42
C LEU A 233 25.61 18.99 31.19
N THR A 234 26.02 18.71 29.97
CA THR A 234 27.37 18.86 29.54
C THR A 234 27.70 20.35 29.30
N LYS A 235 28.96 20.66 29.19
CA LYS A 235 29.39 22.04 28.84
C LYS A 235 28.86 22.48 27.49
N GLU A 236 28.78 21.57 26.54
CA GLU A 236 28.24 21.77 25.21
C GLU A 236 26.73 22.06 25.26
N ASP A 237 25.97 21.35 26.11
CA ASP A 237 24.54 21.60 26.33
C ASP A 237 24.31 23.01 26.91
N LEU A 238 25.13 23.42 27.87
CA LEU A 238 25.07 24.76 28.44
C LEU A 238 25.38 25.83 27.40
N PHE A 239 26.40 25.61 26.56
CA PHE A 239 26.72 26.53 25.46
C PHE A 239 25.58 26.63 24.44
N PHE A 240 24.89 25.53 24.15
CA PHE A 240 23.73 25.53 23.27
C PHE A 240 22.56 26.31 23.87
N LEU A 241 22.28 26.11 25.15
CA LEU A 241 21.16 26.78 25.87
C LEU A 241 21.38 28.27 26.06
N VAL A 242 22.57 28.66 26.53
CA VAL A 242 22.88 30.04 26.93
C VAL A 242 23.42 30.86 25.77
N LYS A 243 23.92 30.20 24.70
CA LYS A 243 24.56 30.85 23.54
C LYS A 243 25.60 31.93 23.92
N PRO A 244 26.59 31.60 24.76
CA PRO A 244 27.55 32.59 25.26
C PRO A 244 28.36 33.16 24.13
N SER A 245 28.75 34.45 24.24
CA SER A 245 29.63 35.10 23.28
C SER A 245 31.05 34.52 23.36
N GLU A 246 31.70 34.38 22.21
CA GLU A 246 32.96 33.63 22.07
C GLU A 246 34.13 34.22 22.84
N GLY A 247 34.22 35.54 22.93
CA GLY A 247 35.38 36.20 23.51
C GLY A 247 35.37 36.40 25.02
N ILE A 248 34.19 36.48 25.65
CA ILE A 248 34.08 36.91 27.05
C ILE A 248 33.31 35.90 27.91
N GLN A 249 32.25 35.31 27.40
CA GLN A 249 31.38 34.46 28.19
C GLN A 249 31.75 32.99 28.18
N LYS A 250 32.21 32.46 27.03
CA LYS A 250 32.68 31.06 26.91
C LYS A 250 33.81 30.67 27.85
N PRO A 251 34.82 31.53 28.12
CA PRO A 251 35.91 31.18 29.06
C PRO A 251 35.50 31.17 30.51
N LYS A 252 34.31 31.70 30.86
CA LYS A 252 33.81 31.81 32.26
C LYS A 252 32.76 30.75 32.61
N LEU A 253 32.29 29.97 31.64
CA LEU A 253 31.38 28.83 31.81
C LEU A 253 32.19 27.53 31.80
#